data_fc48c1ee9801b01044023a4afc807546
#
_entry.id   fc48c1ee9801b01044023a4afc807546
#
_cell.length_a   1.000
_cell.length_b   1.000
_cell.length_c   1.000
_cell.angle_alpha   90.00
_cell.angle_beta   90.00
_cell.angle_gamma   90.00
#
_symmetry.space_group_name_H-M   'P 1'
#
loop_
_entity.id
_entity.type
_entity.pdbx_description
1 polymer ?
#
loop_
_entity_poly.entity_id
_entity_poly.type
_entity_poly.pdbx_seq_one_letter_code
_entity_poly.pdbx_strand_id
1 'polypeptide(L)'
;MTSQDSAHNATPDDLLDTSAVIAATVHNAVEDAVAETIDAPMEKRHKTDDPSTLAERTTTVIRLGSLLLASGTGGYRVKRAMQRAAFALGIDRFDASVTLTNVTVTAYGKDDCRTLVSEAPAIGVNASRIEALERISRDISHGITNADLNDRIDHVVKGGKPLYGVWANGLASGFACAAFAVLNKFPPEALLFVLIGATLGQMTRRHLSGRGWNQMGVAALSATVASLIYLVCVSITAKLVPGFIYNSANAGFAPVSAGFVASVLFLIPGFPMFTSLLDLAKLDFSAGIQRFTYVVSLLAAATGAVWIVTLATGLQPLPQISNPYVVRFGAEWWPLYVWVASFVGISGFAVLFNCSHRMVLLSAATGATGNLIKFILIDRSIVGLDLPLQFGAFIGALFIGLVASVIAPPMRLPRITLSVPSSVIMIPGTSMYRFIYFLNTGDIGLASRNLMDASLVVVGIGAGLAIARMLTDPEWLYDRRHPQFHRGNLIGRTQRAILGMRAAHRAAKKAIHTAARHDAHKIKEEQTGPTQHAISRFRD
;
A
#
# COMPACT_ATOMS: atom_id res chain seq x y z
N MET A 1 52.73 -41.76 -21.03
CA MET A 1 51.83 -42.06 -22.12
C MET A 1 50.47 -42.35 -21.51
N THR A 2 49.67 -41.40 -21.62
CA THR A 2 48.23 -41.32 -21.91
C THR A 2 47.27 -42.08 -21.00
N SER A 3 46.59 -41.34 -20.14
CA SER A 3 45.21 -41.62 -19.77
C SER A 3 44.44 -40.30 -19.85
N GLN A 4 43.64 -40.21 -20.87
CA GLN A 4 42.66 -39.15 -21.10
C GLN A 4 41.25 -39.76 -21.09
N ASP A 5 40.37 -39.01 -20.45
CA ASP A 5 38.94 -38.92 -20.71
C ASP A 5 38.03 -40.15 -20.58
N SER A 6 37.23 -40.14 -19.53
CA SER A 6 35.86 -40.64 -19.57
C SER A 6 34.91 -39.60 -18.96
N ALA A 7 34.54 -38.59 -19.77
CA ALA A 7 33.38 -37.79 -19.52
C ALA A 7 32.15 -38.68 -19.81
N HIS A 8 31.38 -39.00 -18.78
CA HIS A 8 30.14 -39.77 -18.91
C HIS A 8 29.07 -38.90 -19.59
N ASN A 9 28.78 -39.21 -20.85
CA ASN A 9 27.58 -38.74 -21.54
C ASN A 9 26.34 -39.44 -20.91
N ALA A 10 25.64 -38.70 -20.03
CA ALA A 10 24.32 -39.12 -19.58
C ALA A 10 23.37 -39.06 -20.78
N THR A 11 22.71 -40.17 -21.08
CA THR A 11 21.71 -40.26 -22.15
C THR A 11 20.41 -39.55 -21.73
N PRO A 12 19.57 -39.08 -22.67
CA PRO A 12 18.27 -38.47 -22.34
C PRO A 12 17.38 -39.36 -21.47
N ASP A 13 17.51 -40.67 -21.56
CA ASP A 13 16.77 -41.66 -20.77
C ASP A 13 17.23 -41.67 -19.29
N ASP A 14 18.52 -41.48 -19.00
CA ASP A 14 19.02 -41.38 -17.62
C ASP A 14 18.52 -40.14 -16.90
N LEU A 15 18.30 -39.03 -17.63
CA LEU A 15 17.72 -37.77 -17.09
C LEU A 15 16.21 -37.92 -16.82
N LEU A 16 15.48 -38.69 -17.63
CA LEU A 16 14.07 -39.00 -17.42
C LEU A 16 13.86 -39.91 -16.22
N ASP A 17 14.71 -40.91 -16.02
CA ASP A 17 14.65 -41.80 -14.87
C ASP A 17 14.96 -41.07 -13.56
N THR A 18 15.96 -40.20 -13.58
CA THR A 18 16.28 -39.36 -12.41
C THR A 18 15.15 -38.39 -12.06
N SER A 19 14.46 -37.81 -13.04
CA SER A 19 13.33 -36.93 -12.82
C SER A 19 12.11 -37.67 -12.25
N ALA A 20 11.86 -38.92 -12.71
CA ALA A 20 10.79 -39.77 -12.20
C ALA A 20 11.05 -40.20 -10.74
N VAL A 21 12.31 -40.55 -10.40
CA VAL A 21 12.70 -40.92 -9.03
C VAL A 21 12.58 -39.69 -8.10
N ILE A 22 12.98 -38.51 -8.53
CA ILE A 22 12.81 -37.26 -7.74
C ILE A 22 11.34 -36.94 -7.55
N ALA A 23 10.51 -37.11 -8.61
CA ALA A 23 9.07 -36.86 -8.51
C ALA A 23 8.38 -37.86 -7.56
N ALA A 24 8.74 -39.16 -7.62
CA ALA A 24 8.24 -40.17 -6.71
C ALA A 24 8.67 -39.93 -5.25
N THR A 25 9.93 -39.58 -5.04
CA THR A 25 10.47 -39.24 -3.69
C THR A 25 9.78 -38.02 -3.10
N VAL A 26 9.53 -36.98 -3.90
CA VAL A 26 8.80 -35.78 -3.50
C VAL A 26 7.32 -36.11 -3.23
N HIS A 27 6.71 -36.99 -4.04
CA HIS A 27 5.32 -37.43 -3.85
C HIS A 27 5.16 -38.19 -2.54
N ASN A 28 6.02 -39.18 -2.27
CA ASN A 28 5.98 -39.97 -1.04
C ASN A 28 6.27 -39.08 0.21
N ALA A 29 7.25 -38.19 0.14
CA ALA A 29 7.54 -37.25 1.24
C ALA A 29 6.38 -36.26 1.50
N VAL A 30 5.59 -35.93 0.45
CA VAL A 30 4.38 -35.14 0.59
C VAL A 30 3.23 -35.94 1.18
N GLU A 31 3.07 -37.20 0.77
CA GLU A 31 2.05 -38.13 1.33
C GLU A 31 2.32 -38.43 2.82
N ASP A 32 3.57 -38.73 3.19
CA ASP A 32 3.95 -38.96 4.60
C ASP A 32 3.72 -37.71 5.46
N ALA A 33 4.11 -36.52 4.97
CA ALA A 33 3.86 -35.26 5.67
C ALA A 33 2.35 -34.91 5.74
N VAL A 34 1.55 -35.39 4.81
CA VAL A 34 0.09 -35.24 4.82
C VAL A 34 -0.54 -36.25 5.78
N ALA A 35 -0.09 -37.49 5.80
CA ALA A 35 -0.57 -38.52 6.73
C ALA A 35 -0.29 -38.16 8.19
N GLU A 36 0.94 -37.71 8.50
CA GLU A 36 1.33 -37.25 9.85
C GLU A 36 0.53 -36.02 10.31
N THR A 37 -0.03 -35.26 9.37
CA THR A 37 -0.84 -34.07 9.66
C THR A 37 -2.34 -34.38 9.82
N ILE A 38 -2.80 -35.54 9.29
CA ILE A 38 -4.20 -35.98 9.36
C ILE A 38 -4.50 -36.67 10.69
N ASP A 39 -3.53 -37.38 11.26
CA ASP A 39 -3.68 -38.16 12.48
C ASP A 39 -3.31 -37.39 13.76
N ALA A 40 -2.92 -36.13 13.67
CA ALA A 40 -2.74 -35.29 14.86
C ALA A 40 -4.12 -35.01 15.49
N PRO A 41 -4.42 -35.53 16.69
CA PRO A 41 -5.71 -35.32 17.32
C PRO A 41 -5.95 -33.82 17.53
N MET A 42 -7.18 -33.36 17.24
CA MET A 42 -7.67 -31.99 17.48
C MET A 42 -7.69 -31.61 18.99
N GLU A 43 -7.12 -32.45 19.86
CA GLU A 43 -7.35 -32.48 21.29
C GLU A 43 -6.26 -31.81 22.16
N LYS A 44 -5.30 -31.11 21.57
CA LYS A 44 -4.41 -30.22 22.35
C LYS A 44 -4.69 -28.76 22.06
N ARG A 45 -5.94 -28.33 22.28
CA ARG A 45 -6.20 -26.92 22.56
C ARG A 45 -5.66 -26.63 23.96
N HIS A 46 -4.56 -25.91 24.04
CA HIS A 46 -4.09 -25.37 25.30
C HIS A 46 -5.24 -24.57 25.92
N LYS A 47 -5.72 -25.06 27.09
CA LYS A 47 -6.49 -24.20 28.00
C LYS A 47 -5.61 -22.98 28.25
N THR A 48 -6.04 -21.82 27.82
CA THR A 48 -5.45 -20.56 28.29
C THR A 48 -5.82 -20.46 29.77
N ASP A 49 -4.82 -20.44 30.66
CA ASP A 49 -5.00 -20.12 32.06
C ASP A 49 -5.34 -18.64 32.29
N ASP A 50 -5.98 -18.01 31.28
CA ASP A 50 -6.41 -16.62 31.33
C ASP A 50 -7.73 -16.55 32.12
N PRO A 51 -7.77 -15.87 33.27
CA PRO A 51 -8.96 -15.76 34.09
C PRO A 51 -10.05 -14.87 33.50
N SER A 52 -9.78 -14.22 32.35
CA SER A 52 -10.72 -13.30 31.72
C SER A 52 -11.98 -14.01 31.19
N THR A 53 -13.11 -13.32 31.32
CA THR A 53 -14.41 -13.78 30.83
C THR A 53 -14.49 -13.70 29.30
N LEU A 54 -15.45 -14.44 28.68
CA LEU A 54 -15.73 -14.33 27.25
C LEU A 54 -16.04 -12.88 26.84
N ALA A 55 -16.76 -12.15 27.70
CA ALA A 55 -17.11 -10.74 27.45
C ALA A 55 -15.87 -9.84 27.38
N GLU A 56 -14.92 -9.98 28.30
CA GLU A 56 -13.67 -9.20 28.31
C GLU A 56 -12.80 -9.51 27.09
N ARG A 57 -12.63 -10.80 26.75
CA ARG A 57 -11.89 -11.22 25.55
C ARG A 57 -12.53 -10.64 24.29
N THR A 58 -13.86 -10.70 24.17
CA THR A 58 -14.61 -10.17 23.03
C THR A 58 -14.46 -8.65 22.95
N THR A 59 -14.45 -7.94 24.08
CA THR A 59 -14.23 -6.49 24.16
C THR A 59 -12.84 -6.10 23.63
N THR A 60 -11.82 -6.85 23.99
CA THR A 60 -10.46 -6.61 23.47
C THR A 60 -10.36 -6.84 21.97
N VAL A 61 -11.00 -7.91 21.46
CA VAL A 61 -11.00 -8.22 20.03
C VAL A 61 -11.73 -7.14 19.22
N ILE A 62 -12.93 -6.70 19.66
CA ILE A 62 -13.67 -5.66 18.96
C ILE A 62 -12.95 -4.31 19.00
N ARG A 63 -12.26 -4.00 20.11
CA ARG A 63 -11.42 -2.81 20.24
C ARG A 63 -10.29 -2.80 19.20
N LEU A 64 -9.60 -3.92 19.00
CA LEU A 64 -8.60 -4.07 17.95
C LEU A 64 -9.20 -3.82 16.56
N GLY A 65 -10.38 -4.39 16.29
CA GLY A 65 -11.11 -4.21 15.04
C GLY A 65 -11.52 -2.77 14.78
N SER A 66 -12.08 -2.10 15.76
CA SER A 66 -12.52 -0.70 15.67
C SER A 66 -11.35 0.26 15.44
N LEU A 67 -10.21 0.03 16.07
CA LEU A 67 -9.00 0.82 15.86
C LEU A 67 -8.39 0.63 14.47
N LEU A 68 -8.41 -0.60 13.94
CA LEU A 68 -8.00 -0.89 12.56
C LEU A 68 -8.94 -0.22 11.55
N LEU A 69 -10.25 -0.29 11.79
CA LEU A 69 -11.26 0.35 10.94
C LEU A 69 -11.08 1.87 10.93
N ALA A 70 -10.96 2.49 12.09
CA ALA A 70 -10.69 3.93 12.25
C ALA A 70 -9.38 4.39 11.60
N SER A 71 -8.42 3.47 11.42
CA SER A 71 -7.16 3.76 10.74
C SER A 71 -7.24 3.62 9.21
N GLY A 72 -8.40 3.23 8.65
CA GLY A 72 -8.65 3.12 7.22
C GLY A 72 -8.43 1.72 6.63
N THR A 73 -8.26 0.69 7.48
CA THR A 73 -8.11 -0.70 7.02
C THR A 73 -9.42 -1.20 6.38
N GLY A 74 -9.33 -1.93 5.26
CA GLY A 74 -10.48 -2.57 4.61
C GLY A 74 -11.18 -3.59 5.50
N GLY A 75 -12.51 -3.77 5.30
CA GLY A 75 -13.37 -4.62 6.14
C GLY A 75 -12.88 -6.05 6.24
N TYR A 76 -12.51 -6.64 5.11
CA TYR A 76 -11.92 -7.98 5.07
C TYR A 76 -10.70 -8.16 5.99
N ARG A 77 -9.81 -7.16 6.02
CA ARG A 77 -8.58 -7.24 6.84
C ARG A 77 -8.89 -7.06 8.32
N VAL A 78 -9.84 -6.20 8.65
CA VAL A 78 -10.34 -6.00 10.01
C VAL A 78 -10.90 -7.32 10.55
N LYS A 79 -11.80 -7.99 9.79
CA LYS A 79 -12.36 -9.31 10.15
C LYS A 79 -11.26 -10.34 10.39
N ARG A 80 -10.26 -10.41 9.51
CA ARG A 80 -9.14 -11.35 9.62
C ARG A 80 -8.27 -11.09 10.85
N ALA A 81 -8.00 -9.81 11.18
CA ALA A 81 -7.22 -9.45 12.36
C ALA A 81 -7.94 -9.81 13.66
N MET A 82 -9.24 -9.50 13.73
CA MET A 82 -10.08 -9.88 14.87
C MET A 82 -10.19 -11.40 15.04
N GLN A 83 -10.37 -12.14 13.95
CA GLN A 83 -10.47 -13.61 14.01
C GLN A 83 -9.19 -14.25 14.55
N ARG A 84 -7.99 -13.75 14.16
CA ARG A 84 -6.72 -14.22 14.71
C ARG A 84 -6.62 -13.93 16.20
N ALA A 85 -6.98 -12.73 16.63
CA ALA A 85 -6.96 -12.34 18.03
C ALA A 85 -7.96 -13.17 18.85
N ALA A 86 -9.17 -13.41 18.34
CA ALA A 86 -10.19 -14.22 18.98
C ALA A 86 -9.69 -15.66 19.23
N PHE A 87 -9.13 -16.30 18.20
CA PHE A 87 -8.62 -17.66 18.35
C PHE A 87 -7.38 -17.74 19.28
N ALA A 88 -6.53 -16.73 19.28
CA ALA A 88 -5.38 -16.68 20.19
C ALA A 88 -5.80 -16.53 21.66
N LEU A 89 -6.92 -15.85 21.93
CA LEU A 89 -7.54 -15.72 23.24
C LEU A 89 -8.42 -16.91 23.63
N GLY A 90 -8.48 -17.98 22.81
CA GLY A 90 -9.25 -19.19 23.10
C GLY A 90 -10.76 -19.07 22.88
N ILE A 91 -11.20 -18.13 22.05
CA ILE A 91 -12.61 -18.06 21.60
C ILE A 91 -12.83 -19.16 20.56
N ASP A 92 -13.82 -20.03 20.78
CA ASP A 92 -14.05 -21.23 19.96
C ASP A 92 -14.56 -20.90 18.56
N ARG A 93 -15.54 -20.01 18.47
CA ARG A 93 -16.10 -19.52 17.21
C ARG A 93 -16.29 -18.01 17.28
N PHE A 94 -15.99 -17.34 16.18
CA PHE A 94 -16.03 -15.89 16.09
C PHE A 94 -16.57 -15.45 14.72
N ASP A 95 -17.69 -14.76 14.74
CA ASP A 95 -18.35 -14.17 13.57
C ASP A 95 -18.26 -12.64 13.66
N ALA A 96 -17.91 -11.97 12.54
CA ALA A 96 -17.77 -10.52 12.51
C ALA A 96 -18.40 -9.91 11.26
N SER A 97 -19.14 -8.83 11.43
CA SER A 97 -19.61 -7.94 10.37
C SER A 97 -18.95 -6.57 10.53
N VAL A 98 -18.43 -6.03 9.44
CA VAL A 98 -17.74 -4.73 9.41
C VAL A 98 -18.40 -3.86 8.36
N THR A 99 -18.78 -2.66 8.74
CA THR A 99 -19.27 -1.59 7.86
C THR A 99 -18.23 -0.47 7.76
N LEU A 100 -18.59 0.69 7.23
CA LEU A 100 -17.70 1.85 7.20
C LEU A 100 -17.43 2.42 8.61
N THR A 101 -18.45 2.43 9.46
CA THR A 101 -18.43 3.09 10.78
C THR A 101 -18.54 2.12 11.95
N ASN A 102 -19.06 0.91 11.73
CA ASN A 102 -19.42 0.00 12.80
C ASN A 102 -18.76 -1.37 12.62
N VAL A 103 -18.44 -1.98 13.76
CA VAL A 103 -18.00 -3.37 13.87
C VAL A 103 -18.99 -4.09 14.79
N THR A 104 -19.59 -5.17 14.29
CA THR A 104 -20.43 -6.08 15.06
C THR A 104 -19.74 -7.43 15.14
N VAL A 105 -19.63 -7.98 16.33
CA VAL A 105 -19.00 -9.30 16.55
C VAL A 105 -19.88 -10.18 17.39
N THR A 106 -19.89 -11.48 17.10
CA THR A 106 -20.49 -12.51 17.94
C THR A 106 -19.42 -13.55 18.25
N ALA A 107 -19.11 -13.71 19.53
CA ALA A 107 -18.17 -14.69 20.04
C ALA A 107 -18.92 -15.79 20.76
N TYR A 108 -18.52 -17.04 20.50
CA TYR A 108 -19.10 -18.23 21.11
C TYR A 108 -18.02 -18.91 21.97
N GLY A 109 -18.34 -19.10 23.24
CA GLY A 109 -17.60 -19.95 24.18
C GLY A 109 -18.28 -21.31 24.28
N LYS A 110 -17.88 -22.11 25.29
CA LYS A 110 -18.46 -23.44 25.51
C LYS A 110 -19.95 -23.36 25.88
N ASP A 111 -20.28 -22.47 26.82
CA ASP A 111 -21.62 -22.36 27.42
C ASP A 111 -22.19 -20.93 27.35
N ASP A 112 -21.49 -20.01 26.70
CA ASP A 112 -21.86 -18.59 26.62
C ASP A 112 -21.68 -18.06 25.19
N CYS A 113 -22.51 -17.05 24.83
CA CYS A 113 -22.45 -16.35 23.57
C CYS A 113 -22.56 -14.86 23.81
N ARG A 114 -21.67 -14.07 23.23
CA ARG A 114 -21.64 -12.60 23.38
C ARG A 114 -21.65 -11.91 22.04
N THR A 115 -22.60 -11.02 21.85
CA THR A 115 -22.66 -10.09 20.71
C THR A 115 -22.36 -8.69 21.20
N LEU A 116 -21.38 -8.04 20.56
CA LEU A 116 -20.99 -6.66 20.84
C LEU A 116 -21.00 -5.85 19.55
N VAL A 117 -21.36 -4.57 19.69
CA VAL A 117 -21.28 -3.56 18.62
C VAL A 117 -20.35 -2.43 19.08
N SER A 118 -19.50 -1.96 18.20
CA SER A 118 -18.62 -0.83 18.46
C SER A 118 -18.58 0.08 17.25
N GLU A 119 -18.73 1.37 17.48
CA GLU A 119 -18.52 2.40 16.45
C GLU A 119 -17.02 2.71 16.31
N ALA A 120 -16.58 2.97 15.08
CA ALA A 120 -15.26 3.49 14.83
C ALA A 120 -15.18 4.96 15.24
N PRO A 121 -14.21 5.37 16.06
CA PRO A 121 -14.19 6.72 16.64
C PRO A 121 -14.00 7.83 15.60
N ALA A 122 -13.46 7.53 14.42
CA ALA A 122 -13.32 8.45 13.30
C ALA A 122 -13.03 7.69 12.00
N ILE A 123 -13.38 8.29 10.86
CA ILE A 123 -12.97 7.80 9.55
C ILE A 123 -11.71 8.57 9.15
N GLY A 124 -10.57 7.89 9.12
CA GLY A 124 -9.29 8.48 8.77
C GLY A 124 -8.34 7.46 8.10
N VAL A 125 -7.17 7.93 7.72
CA VAL A 125 -6.09 7.06 7.20
C VAL A 125 -4.84 7.28 8.04
N ASN A 126 -4.34 6.19 8.63
CA ASN A 126 -3.11 6.19 9.40
C ASN A 126 -2.34 4.89 9.16
N ALA A 127 -1.49 4.89 8.14
CA ALA A 127 -0.77 3.69 7.70
C ALA A 127 0.20 3.15 8.77
N SER A 128 0.83 4.01 9.56
CA SER A 128 1.71 3.57 10.64
C SER A 128 0.95 2.87 11.76
N ARG A 129 -0.27 3.34 12.08
CA ARG A 129 -1.15 2.66 13.04
C ARG A 129 -1.66 1.33 12.49
N ILE A 130 -2.01 1.27 11.20
CA ILE A 130 -2.36 0.00 10.53
C ILE A 130 -1.20 -1.00 10.66
N GLU A 131 0.04 -0.57 10.38
CA GLU A 131 1.22 -1.42 10.52
C GLU A 131 1.36 -1.97 11.92
N ALA A 132 1.28 -1.11 12.94
CA ALA A 132 1.45 -1.49 14.33
C ALA A 132 0.37 -2.48 14.81
N LEU A 133 -0.91 -2.20 14.52
CA LEU A 133 -2.03 -3.06 14.92
C LEU A 133 -2.05 -4.40 14.16
N GLU A 134 -1.75 -4.39 12.86
CA GLU A 134 -1.61 -5.64 12.10
C GLU A 134 -0.40 -6.46 12.52
N ARG A 135 0.69 -5.82 12.96
CA ARG A 135 1.83 -6.52 13.53
C ARG A 135 1.42 -7.24 14.81
N ILE A 136 0.70 -6.58 15.73
CA ILE A 136 0.13 -7.23 16.92
C ILE A 136 -0.68 -8.45 16.48
N SER A 137 -1.67 -8.29 15.58
CA SER A 137 -2.51 -9.41 15.10
C SER A 137 -1.75 -10.56 14.43
N ARG A 138 -0.57 -10.31 13.84
CA ARG A 138 0.25 -11.37 13.20
C ARG A 138 1.20 -12.06 14.16
N ASP A 139 1.72 -11.30 15.14
CA ASP A 139 2.72 -11.78 16.08
C ASP A 139 2.06 -12.36 17.37
N ILE A 140 0.72 -12.44 17.40
CA ILE A 140 -0.02 -13.09 18.49
C ILE A 140 0.27 -14.60 18.46
N SER A 141 0.80 -15.11 19.56
CA SER A 141 0.94 -16.55 19.82
C SER A 141 -0.34 -17.12 20.45
N HIS A 142 -0.61 -18.39 20.26
CA HIS A 142 -1.64 -19.09 21.04
C HIS A 142 -1.30 -19.02 22.52
N GLY A 143 -2.28 -18.69 23.35
CA GLY A 143 -2.11 -18.59 24.80
C GLY A 143 -1.71 -17.20 25.31
N ILE A 144 -1.78 -16.14 24.47
CA ILE A 144 -1.66 -14.77 24.95
C ILE A 144 -2.81 -14.46 25.92
N THR A 145 -2.50 -13.74 27.00
CA THR A 145 -3.54 -13.28 27.93
C THR A 145 -4.28 -12.05 27.39
N ASN A 146 -5.53 -11.87 27.85
CA ASN A 146 -6.33 -10.71 27.49
C ASN A 146 -5.66 -9.39 27.95
N ALA A 147 -5.03 -9.40 29.11
CA ALA A 147 -4.28 -8.26 29.63
C ALA A 147 -3.11 -7.88 28.72
N ASP A 148 -2.26 -8.86 28.32
CA ASP A 148 -1.12 -8.61 27.44
C ASP A 148 -1.55 -8.03 26.07
N LEU A 149 -2.65 -8.55 25.53
CA LEU A 149 -3.16 -8.02 24.25
C LEU A 149 -3.65 -6.59 24.40
N ASN A 150 -4.39 -6.28 25.49
CA ASN A 150 -4.82 -4.91 25.76
C ASN A 150 -3.64 -3.96 25.98
N ASP A 151 -2.61 -4.35 26.71
CA ASP A 151 -1.41 -3.53 26.94
C ASP A 151 -0.69 -3.22 25.63
N ARG A 152 -0.56 -4.20 24.73
CA ARG A 152 0.02 -3.98 23.39
C ARG A 152 -0.81 -3.01 22.56
N ILE A 153 -2.15 -3.11 22.61
CA ILE A 153 -3.05 -2.18 21.95
C ILE A 153 -2.92 -0.78 22.56
N ASP A 154 -2.87 -0.68 23.88
CA ASP A 154 -2.69 0.58 24.61
C ASP A 154 -1.40 1.29 24.24
N HIS A 155 -0.30 0.56 24.11
CA HIS A 155 0.97 1.11 23.63
C HIS A 155 0.82 1.79 22.27
N VAL A 156 0.10 1.17 21.33
CA VAL A 156 -0.14 1.74 20.01
C VAL A 156 -1.05 2.96 20.08
N VAL A 157 -2.07 2.94 20.96
CA VAL A 157 -3.00 4.07 21.13
C VAL A 157 -2.29 5.25 21.79
N LYS A 158 -1.56 5.03 22.88
CA LYS A 158 -0.82 6.07 23.63
C LYS A 158 0.33 6.67 22.79
N GLY A 159 1.02 5.84 22.01
CA GLY A 159 2.06 6.28 21.06
C GLY A 159 1.53 6.96 19.79
N GLY A 160 0.22 7.04 19.61
CA GLY A 160 -0.48 7.33 18.36
C GLY A 160 -0.48 8.79 17.89
N LYS A 161 0.51 9.63 18.24
CA LYS A 161 0.70 10.94 17.62
C LYS A 161 1.02 10.76 16.13
N PRO A 162 0.48 11.64 15.25
CA PRO A 162 0.88 11.64 13.84
C PRO A 162 2.39 11.81 13.71
N LEU A 163 3.01 11.02 12.80
CA LEU A 163 4.46 11.08 12.55
C LEU A 163 4.89 12.44 12.00
N TYR A 164 3.99 13.12 11.29
CA TYR A 164 4.27 14.38 10.60
C TYR A 164 3.46 15.52 11.20
N GLY A 165 4.13 16.63 11.50
CA GLY A 165 3.51 17.88 11.95
C GLY A 165 2.62 18.51 10.87
N VAL A 166 1.91 19.59 11.22
CA VAL A 166 0.98 20.28 10.30
C VAL A 166 1.72 20.83 9.08
N TRP A 167 2.88 21.45 9.27
CA TRP A 167 3.71 22.02 8.21
C TRP A 167 4.26 20.95 7.26
N ALA A 168 4.85 19.88 7.80
CA ALA A 168 5.39 18.79 7.00
C ALA A 168 4.29 18.12 6.15
N ASN A 169 3.10 17.93 6.71
CA ASN A 169 1.96 17.37 6.02
C ASN A 169 1.41 18.34 4.95
N GLY A 170 1.36 19.65 5.23
CA GLY A 170 0.98 20.68 4.26
C GLY A 170 1.95 20.71 3.07
N LEU A 171 3.26 20.82 3.32
CA LEU A 171 4.28 20.81 2.27
C LEU A 171 4.26 19.52 1.44
N ALA A 172 4.09 18.37 2.09
CA ALA A 172 3.95 17.09 1.39
C ALA A 172 2.76 17.08 0.41
N SER A 173 1.64 17.70 0.80
CA SER A 173 0.49 17.93 -0.08
C SER A 173 0.83 18.85 -1.25
N GLY A 174 1.54 19.94 -1.00
CA GLY A 174 2.00 20.85 -2.03
C GLY A 174 2.87 20.16 -3.08
N PHE A 175 3.87 19.41 -2.64
CA PHE A 175 4.73 18.63 -3.54
C PHE A 175 3.97 17.54 -4.28
N ALA A 176 3.02 16.86 -3.62
CA ALA A 176 2.19 15.85 -4.27
C ALA A 176 1.35 16.47 -5.41
N CYS A 177 0.71 17.61 -5.16
CA CYS A 177 -0.10 18.32 -6.15
C CYS A 177 0.74 18.92 -7.28
N ALA A 178 1.91 19.47 -6.99
CA ALA A 178 2.85 19.96 -8.01
C ALA A 178 3.35 18.81 -8.89
N ALA A 179 3.66 17.65 -8.33
CA ALA A 179 4.00 16.45 -9.08
C ALA A 179 2.85 15.98 -9.99
N PHE A 180 1.62 16.00 -9.49
CA PHE A 180 0.45 15.74 -10.32
C PHE A 180 0.30 16.75 -11.47
N ALA A 181 0.61 18.04 -11.21
CA ALA A 181 0.59 19.05 -12.26
C ALA A 181 1.59 18.73 -13.38
N VAL A 182 2.81 18.27 -13.05
CA VAL A 182 3.80 17.80 -14.03
C VAL A 182 3.23 16.65 -14.86
N LEU A 183 2.69 15.61 -14.20
CA LEU A 183 2.15 14.41 -14.87
C LEU A 183 0.92 14.72 -15.77
N ASN A 184 0.17 15.76 -15.42
CA ASN A 184 -0.95 16.25 -16.21
C ASN A 184 -0.55 17.34 -17.22
N LYS A 185 0.76 17.53 -17.46
CA LYS A 185 1.33 18.43 -18.46
C LYS A 185 0.99 19.91 -18.22
N PHE A 186 0.75 20.33 -16.97
CA PHE A 186 0.60 21.75 -16.63
C PHE A 186 1.93 22.49 -16.80
N PRO A 187 1.91 23.78 -17.19
CA PRO A 187 3.14 24.52 -17.43
C PRO A 187 3.99 24.64 -16.16
N PRO A 188 5.33 24.60 -16.27
CA PRO A 188 6.24 24.67 -15.12
C PRO A 188 6.03 25.90 -14.23
N GLU A 189 5.58 27.01 -14.81
CA GLU A 189 5.28 28.26 -14.16
C GLU A 189 4.13 28.13 -13.13
N ALA A 190 3.22 27.17 -13.34
CA ALA A 190 2.10 26.90 -12.43
C ALA A 190 2.52 26.14 -11.17
N LEU A 191 3.64 25.42 -11.19
CA LEU A 191 4.01 24.47 -10.14
C LEU A 191 4.16 25.11 -8.77
N LEU A 192 4.77 26.30 -8.70
CA LEU A 192 4.96 27.02 -7.43
C LEU A 192 3.61 27.42 -6.83
N PHE A 193 2.68 27.89 -7.66
CA PHE A 193 1.36 28.32 -7.20
C PHE A 193 0.52 27.11 -6.74
N VAL A 194 0.62 25.99 -7.46
CA VAL A 194 0.02 24.71 -7.04
C VAL A 194 0.56 24.26 -5.69
N LEU A 195 1.88 24.33 -5.49
CA LEU A 195 2.53 23.97 -4.23
C LEU A 195 2.00 24.83 -3.08
N ILE A 196 1.94 26.15 -3.25
CA ILE A 196 1.46 27.07 -2.21
C ILE A 196 -0.03 26.83 -1.92
N GLY A 197 -0.87 26.78 -2.96
CA GLY A 197 -2.32 26.57 -2.82
C GLY A 197 -2.65 25.25 -2.12
N ALA A 198 -2.04 24.15 -2.54
CA ALA A 198 -2.26 22.83 -1.95
C ALA A 198 -1.71 22.73 -0.52
N THR A 199 -0.57 23.38 -0.22
CA THR A 199 -0.02 23.41 1.14
C THR A 199 -0.99 24.06 2.11
N LEU A 200 -1.47 25.26 1.79
CA LEU A 200 -2.38 26.02 2.65
C LEU A 200 -3.78 25.37 2.70
N GLY A 201 -4.25 24.82 1.58
CA GLY A 201 -5.48 24.03 1.55
C GLY A 201 -5.43 22.81 2.47
N GLN A 202 -4.33 22.06 2.48
CA GLN A 202 -4.17 20.90 3.37
C GLN A 202 -4.02 21.32 4.84
N MET A 203 -3.36 22.43 5.12
CA MET A 203 -3.30 22.97 6.48
C MET A 203 -4.70 23.35 6.98
N THR A 204 -5.52 24.00 6.13
CA THR A 204 -6.93 24.30 6.41
C THR A 204 -7.72 23.02 6.70
N ARG A 205 -7.60 22.00 5.83
CA ARG A 205 -8.24 20.71 6.03
C ARG A 205 -7.89 20.11 7.39
N ARG A 206 -6.61 20.08 7.73
CA ARG A 206 -6.13 19.48 8.97
C ARG A 206 -6.61 20.23 10.20
N HIS A 207 -6.63 21.56 10.13
CA HIS A 207 -7.12 22.41 11.20
C HIS A 207 -8.61 22.22 11.47
N LEU A 208 -9.44 22.22 10.42
CA LEU A 208 -10.88 22.04 10.53
C LEU A 208 -11.26 20.62 10.97
N SER A 209 -10.60 19.59 10.40
CA SER A 209 -10.80 18.20 10.81
C SER A 209 -10.41 17.97 12.27
N GLY A 210 -9.37 18.64 12.77
CA GLY A 210 -8.96 18.58 14.19
C GLY A 210 -9.98 19.21 15.15
N ARG A 211 -10.88 20.04 14.64
CA ARG A 211 -12.01 20.65 15.40
C ARG A 211 -13.32 19.83 15.31
N GLY A 212 -13.29 18.66 14.65
CA GLY A 212 -14.46 17.82 14.52
C GLY A 212 -15.51 18.28 13.51
N TRP A 213 -15.15 19.15 12.57
CA TRP A 213 -16.07 19.60 11.53
C TRP A 213 -16.45 18.47 10.59
N ASN A 214 -17.65 18.57 9.97
CA ASN A 214 -18.12 17.60 8.99
C ASN A 214 -17.14 17.46 7.82
N GLN A 215 -16.76 16.23 7.45
CA GLN A 215 -15.73 15.96 6.46
C GLN A 215 -16.06 16.48 5.06
N MET A 216 -17.33 16.52 4.66
CA MET A 216 -17.76 17.06 3.37
C MET A 216 -17.56 18.58 3.34
N GLY A 217 -17.97 19.29 4.40
CA GLY A 217 -17.73 20.73 4.56
C GLY A 217 -16.24 21.06 4.60
N VAL A 218 -15.44 20.27 5.32
CA VAL A 218 -13.99 20.42 5.36
C VAL A 218 -13.38 20.24 3.97
N ALA A 219 -13.81 19.25 3.19
CA ALA A 219 -13.32 19.05 1.83
C ALA A 219 -13.67 20.23 0.91
N ALA A 220 -14.93 20.69 0.95
CA ALA A 220 -15.38 21.84 0.16
C ALA A 220 -14.59 23.12 0.50
N LEU A 221 -14.50 23.46 1.79
CA LEU A 221 -13.78 24.66 2.22
C LEU A 221 -12.28 24.59 1.90
N SER A 222 -11.65 23.43 2.09
CA SER A 222 -10.23 23.26 1.76
C SER A 222 -9.97 23.36 0.27
N ALA A 223 -10.89 22.85 -0.58
CA ALA A 223 -10.84 23.01 -2.04
C ALA A 223 -10.94 24.48 -2.43
N THR A 224 -11.92 25.20 -1.88
CA THR A 224 -12.11 26.64 -2.12
C THR A 224 -10.86 27.43 -1.73
N VAL A 225 -10.33 27.20 -0.52
CA VAL A 225 -9.13 27.90 -0.03
C VAL A 225 -7.93 27.61 -0.94
N ALA A 226 -7.66 26.37 -1.30
CA ALA A 226 -6.55 26.01 -2.17
C ALA A 226 -6.66 26.68 -3.55
N SER A 227 -7.85 26.66 -4.15
CA SER A 227 -8.13 27.27 -5.45
C SER A 227 -7.96 28.80 -5.40
N LEU A 228 -8.54 29.46 -4.40
CA LEU A 228 -8.44 30.92 -4.26
C LEU A 228 -7.01 31.38 -4.02
N ILE A 229 -6.26 30.70 -3.17
CA ILE A 229 -4.84 31.02 -2.94
C ILE A 229 -4.03 30.88 -4.22
N TYR A 230 -4.24 29.81 -4.96
CA TYR A 230 -3.61 29.64 -6.28
C TYR A 230 -3.91 30.83 -7.19
N LEU A 231 -5.17 31.22 -7.33
CA LEU A 231 -5.60 32.32 -8.19
C LEU A 231 -5.07 33.68 -7.74
N VAL A 232 -5.01 33.92 -6.44
CA VAL A 232 -4.40 35.14 -5.87
C VAL A 232 -2.91 35.20 -6.24
N CYS A 233 -2.17 34.12 -6.07
CA CYS A 233 -0.75 34.06 -6.44
C CYS A 233 -0.55 34.33 -7.96
N VAL A 234 -1.35 33.73 -8.83
CA VAL A 234 -1.32 33.98 -10.28
C VAL A 234 -1.64 35.44 -10.60
N SER A 235 -2.69 36.01 -9.97
CA SER A 235 -3.11 37.40 -10.20
C SER A 235 -2.05 38.41 -9.77
N ILE A 236 -1.40 38.18 -8.63
CA ILE A 236 -0.29 39.02 -8.14
C ILE A 236 0.88 38.95 -9.14
N THR A 237 1.28 37.76 -9.55
CA THR A 237 2.40 37.57 -10.48
C THR A 237 2.10 38.20 -11.84
N ALA A 238 0.87 38.07 -12.34
CA ALA A 238 0.45 38.69 -13.59
C ALA A 238 0.54 40.25 -13.56
N LYS A 239 0.31 40.88 -12.38
CA LYS A 239 0.48 42.33 -12.21
C LYS A 239 1.94 42.72 -12.11
N LEU A 240 2.79 41.89 -11.49
CA LEU A 240 4.20 42.21 -11.26
C LEU A 240 5.06 41.91 -12.50
N VAL A 241 4.68 40.93 -13.32
CA VAL A 241 5.42 40.47 -14.50
C VAL A 241 4.54 40.62 -15.74
N PRO A 242 4.66 41.76 -16.48
CA PRO A 242 3.88 41.95 -17.70
C PRO A 242 4.11 40.84 -18.71
N GLY A 243 3.04 40.32 -19.30
CA GLY A 243 3.09 39.24 -20.30
C GLY A 243 3.20 37.82 -19.72
N PHE A 244 3.22 37.65 -18.39
CA PHE A 244 3.32 36.35 -17.74
C PHE A 244 2.24 35.36 -18.22
N ILE A 245 0.97 35.76 -18.24
CA ILE A 245 -0.14 34.92 -18.70
C ILE A 245 -0.12 34.76 -20.24
N TYR A 246 0.21 35.83 -20.94
CA TYR A 246 0.25 35.89 -22.43
C TYR A 246 1.31 34.94 -22.97
N ASN A 247 2.51 34.92 -22.41
CA ASN A 247 3.60 34.04 -22.84
C ASN A 247 3.25 32.54 -22.68
N SER A 248 2.56 32.17 -21.58
CA SER A 248 2.10 30.80 -21.37
C SER A 248 1.03 30.35 -22.38
N ALA A 249 0.09 31.23 -22.73
CA ALA A 249 -0.98 30.94 -23.67
C ALA A 249 -0.49 30.83 -25.13
N ASN A 250 0.44 31.69 -25.53
CA ASN A 250 0.98 31.70 -26.91
C ASN A 250 1.90 30.51 -27.23
N ALA A 251 2.46 29.87 -26.21
CA ALA A 251 3.26 28.67 -26.37
C ALA A 251 2.42 27.39 -26.62
N GLY A 252 1.08 27.49 -26.72
CA GLY A 252 0.18 26.35 -26.87
C GLY A 252 0.01 25.51 -25.60
N PHE A 253 0.46 26.04 -24.45
CA PHE A 253 0.29 25.39 -23.14
C PHE A 253 -1.05 25.76 -22.52
N ALA A 254 -1.53 24.93 -21.60
CA ALA A 254 -2.70 25.28 -20.81
C ALA A 254 -2.46 26.60 -20.07
N PRO A 255 -3.45 27.49 -20.01
CA PRO A 255 -3.29 28.74 -19.27
C PRO A 255 -2.88 28.43 -17.83
N VAL A 256 -1.90 29.18 -17.32
CA VAL A 256 -1.46 29.05 -15.93
C VAL A 256 -2.65 29.14 -14.96
N SER A 257 -3.65 29.97 -15.31
CA SER A 257 -4.89 30.11 -14.54
C SER A 257 -5.65 28.80 -14.30
N ALA A 258 -5.55 27.79 -15.19
CA ALA A 258 -6.24 26.50 -15.03
C ALA A 258 -5.58 25.57 -13.99
N GLY A 259 -4.39 25.87 -13.51
CA GLY A 259 -3.64 25.07 -12.53
C GLY A 259 -4.30 24.99 -11.14
N PHE A 260 -5.32 25.84 -10.85
CA PHE A 260 -6.07 25.75 -9.61
C PHE A 260 -6.71 24.38 -9.37
N VAL A 261 -7.06 23.65 -10.46
CA VAL A 261 -7.54 22.28 -10.39
C VAL A 261 -6.47 21.35 -9.77
N ALA A 262 -5.21 21.53 -10.18
CA ALA A 262 -4.12 20.71 -9.63
C ALA A 262 -3.91 20.98 -8.12
N SER A 263 -4.15 22.20 -7.66
CA SER A 263 -3.97 22.59 -6.25
C SER A 263 -4.94 21.88 -5.29
N VAL A 264 -6.03 21.25 -5.77
CA VAL A 264 -7.04 20.56 -4.96
C VAL A 264 -6.93 19.04 -5.00
N LEU A 265 -6.01 18.47 -5.80
CA LEU A 265 -5.92 17.02 -6.00
C LEU A 265 -5.53 16.23 -4.73
N PHE A 266 -5.00 16.89 -3.69
CA PHE A 266 -4.76 16.28 -2.38
C PHE A 266 -6.05 15.84 -1.66
N LEU A 267 -7.22 16.33 -2.09
CA LEU A 267 -8.51 15.96 -1.52
C LEU A 267 -9.05 14.63 -2.06
N ILE A 268 -8.43 14.09 -3.12
CA ILE A 268 -8.84 12.79 -3.68
C ILE A 268 -8.66 11.71 -2.60
N PRO A 269 -9.74 11.02 -2.19
CA PRO A 269 -9.69 10.03 -1.13
C PRO A 269 -9.15 8.69 -1.65
N GLY A 270 -7.92 8.67 -2.18
CA GLY A 270 -7.34 7.51 -2.85
C GLY A 270 -7.24 6.27 -1.98
N PHE A 271 -6.91 6.42 -0.70
CA PHE A 271 -6.81 5.27 0.21
C PHE A 271 -8.18 4.61 0.44
N PRO A 272 -9.25 5.32 0.85
CA PRO A 272 -10.59 4.74 0.94
C PRO A 272 -11.11 4.19 -0.39
N MET A 273 -10.77 4.82 -1.52
CA MET A 273 -11.19 4.39 -2.85
C MET A 273 -10.63 3.01 -3.19
N PHE A 274 -9.33 2.79 -3.06
CA PHE A 274 -8.75 1.48 -3.36
C PHE A 274 -9.12 0.42 -2.33
N THR A 275 -9.27 0.79 -1.05
CA THR A 275 -9.76 -0.18 -0.05
C THR A 275 -11.20 -0.59 -0.30
N SER A 276 -12.08 0.30 -0.80
CA SER A 276 -13.45 -0.06 -1.19
C SER A 276 -13.46 -1.03 -2.37
N LEU A 277 -12.67 -0.78 -3.41
CA LEU A 277 -12.57 -1.68 -4.57
C LEU A 277 -12.02 -3.06 -4.19
N LEU A 278 -11.04 -3.12 -3.28
CA LEU A 278 -10.53 -4.39 -2.77
C LEU A 278 -11.54 -5.14 -1.90
N ASP A 279 -12.35 -4.43 -1.09
CA ASP A 279 -13.43 -5.03 -0.31
C ASP A 279 -14.52 -5.58 -1.26
N LEU A 280 -14.90 -4.85 -2.32
CA LEU A 280 -15.83 -5.30 -3.36
C LEU A 280 -15.29 -6.52 -4.12
N ALA A 281 -14.01 -6.53 -4.51
CA ALA A 281 -13.37 -7.65 -5.18
C ALA A 281 -13.33 -8.92 -4.29
N LYS A 282 -13.40 -8.75 -2.96
CA LYS A 282 -13.49 -9.85 -1.98
C LYS A 282 -14.94 -10.20 -1.60
N LEU A 283 -15.92 -9.62 -2.31
CA LEU A 283 -17.37 -9.79 -2.07
C LEU A 283 -17.82 -9.32 -0.67
N ASP A 284 -17.06 -8.43 -0.03
CA ASP A 284 -17.47 -7.74 1.20
C ASP A 284 -18.26 -6.47 0.86
N PHE A 285 -19.45 -6.67 0.29
CA PHE A 285 -20.30 -5.59 -0.22
C PHE A 285 -20.69 -4.59 0.86
N SER A 286 -20.92 -5.05 2.08
CA SER A 286 -21.31 -4.20 3.21
C SER A 286 -20.27 -3.11 3.49
N ALA A 287 -19.01 -3.47 3.59
CA ALA A 287 -17.93 -2.51 3.79
C ALA A 287 -17.56 -1.77 2.48
N GLY A 288 -17.57 -2.47 1.34
CA GLY A 288 -17.15 -1.95 0.05
C GLY A 288 -18.06 -0.84 -0.46
N ILE A 289 -19.39 -1.08 -0.54
CA ILE A 289 -20.36 -0.10 -1.06
C ILE A 289 -20.41 1.14 -0.18
N GLN A 290 -20.48 0.99 1.14
CA GLN A 290 -20.56 2.14 2.04
C GLN A 290 -19.30 3.03 1.93
N ARG A 291 -18.11 2.41 1.83
CA ARG A 291 -16.86 3.13 1.65
C ARG A 291 -16.77 3.80 0.28
N PHE A 292 -17.27 3.15 -0.77
CA PHE A 292 -17.33 3.72 -2.11
C PHE A 292 -18.28 4.93 -2.14
N THR A 293 -19.46 4.83 -1.54
CA THR A 293 -20.42 5.95 -1.40
C THR A 293 -19.79 7.13 -0.66
N TYR A 294 -19.06 6.87 0.44
CA TYR A 294 -18.31 7.91 1.14
C TYR A 294 -17.27 8.60 0.23
N VAL A 295 -16.53 7.85 -0.57
CA VAL A 295 -15.55 8.37 -1.55
C VAL A 295 -16.24 9.28 -2.57
N VAL A 296 -17.35 8.82 -3.16
CA VAL A 296 -18.11 9.59 -4.15
C VAL A 296 -18.63 10.89 -3.54
N SER A 297 -19.19 10.84 -2.33
CA SER A 297 -19.69 12.03 -1.63
C SER A 297 -18.58 13.04 -1.35
N LEU A 298 -17.40 12.58 -0.93
CA LEU A 298 -16.26 13.46 -0.67
C LEU A 298 -15.73 14.11 -1.97
N LEU A 299 -15.65 13.35 -3.06
CA LEU A 299 -15.30 13.86 -4.38
C LEU A 299 -16.31 14.88 -4.87
N ALA A 300 -17.62 14.61 -4.72
CA ALA A 300 -18.68 15.53 -5.11
C ALA A 300 -18.58 16.86 -4.34
N ALA A 301 -18.32 16.82 -3.03
CA ALA A 301 -18.13 18.04 -2.23
C ALA A 301 -16.90 18.86 -2.68
N ALA A 302 -15.77 18.21 -2.92
CA ALA A 302 -14.55 18.89 -3.35
C ALA A 302 -14.67 19.45 -4.78
N THR A 303 -15.18 18.67 -5.75
CA THR A 303 -15.37 19.09 -7.13
C THR A 303 -16.44 20.15 -7.28
N GLY A 304 -17.53 20.06 -6.52
CA GLY A 304 -18.57 21.09 -6.46
C GLY A 304 -18.05 22.45 -5.98
N ALA A 305 -17.18 22.44 -4.95
CA ALA A 305 -16.54 23.67 -4.48
C ALA A 305 -15.63 24.28 -5.56
N VAL A 306 -14.82 23.47 -6.23
CA VAL A 306 -13.95 23.93 -7.32
C VAL A 306 -14.78 24.47 -8.50
N TRP A 307 -15.91 23.84 -8.80
CA TRP A 307 -16.84 24.31 -9.83
C TRP A 307 -17.42 25.69 -9.48
N ILE A 308 -17.82 25.92 -8.22
CA ILE A 308 -18.30 27.25 -7.78
C ILE A 308 -17.21 28.32 -8.00
N VAL A 309 -15.94 28.00 -7.70
CA VAL A 309 -14.82 28.90 -7.97
C VAL A 309 -14.69 29.16 -9.48
N THR A 310 -14.85 28.14 -10.31
CA THR A 310 -14.83 28.25 -11.78
C THR A 310 -15.93 29.20 -12.27
N LEU A 311 -17.16 29.06 -11.78
CA LEU A 311 -18.27 29.96 -12.14
C LEU A 311 -17.99 31.42 -11.71
N ALA A 312 -17.47 31.62 -10.50
CA ALA A 312 -17.21 32.96 -9.97
C ALA A 312 -16.06 33.67 -10.71
N THR A 313 -15.14 32.92 -11.30
CA THR A 313 -13.93 33.46 -11.97
C THR A 313 -14.00 33.42 -13.50
N GLY A 314 -14.96 32.70 -14.08
CA GLY A 314 -15.07 32.48 -15.53
C GLY A 314 -13.95 31.67 -16.16
N LEU A 315 -13.08 31.05 -15.37
CA LEU A 315 -11.94 30.27 -15.85
C LEU A 315 -12.36 28.92 -16.40
N GLN A 316 -11.71 28.50 -17.47
CA GLN A 316 -12.01 27.22 -18.12
C GLN A 316 -10.84 26.23 -17.95
N PRO A 317 -11.10 24.95 -17.64
CA PRO A 317 -10.10 23.90 -17.59
C PRO A 317 -9.83 23.38 -19.01
N LEU A 318 -9.12 24.16 -19.81
CA LEU A 318 -8.82 23.79 -21.20
C LEU A 318 -7.98 22.50 -21.27
N PRO A 319 -8.27 21.60 -22.22
CA PRO A 319 -7.43 20.45 -22.47
C PRO A 319 -6.05 20.90 -22.98
N GLN A 320 -5.01 20.20 -22.56
CA GLN A 320 -3.65 20.52 -23.00
C GLN A 320 -3.39 19.90 -24.37
N ILE A 321 -2.95 20.72 -25.30
CA ILE A 321 -2.69 20.32 -26.68
C ILE A 321 -1.27 19.78 -26.84
N SER A 322 -0.30 20.29 -26.06
CA SER A 322 1.10 19.90 -26.15
C SER A 322 1.69 19.65 -24.75
N ASN A 323 2.76 18.86 -24.70
CA ASN A 323 3.50 18.62 -23.46
C ASN A 323 4.61 19.67 -23.29
N PRO A 324 4.51 20.63 -22.35
CA PRO A 324 5.47 21.70 -22.17
C PRO A 324 6.88 21.19 -21.80
N TYR A 325 6.97 20.04 -21.16
CA TYR A 325 8.25 19.46 -20.77
C TYR A 325 8.97 18.84 -21.96
N VAL A 326 8.23 18.18 -22.86
CA VAL A 326 8.78 17.63 -24.11
C VAL A 326 9.24 18.74 -25.05
N VAL A 327 8.45 19.80 -25.17
CA VAL A 327 8.80 20.96 -26.02
C VAL A 327 10.02 21.70 -25.49
N ARG A 328 10.16 21.83 -24.17
CA ARG A 328 11.24 22.64 -23.56
C ARG A 328 12.54 21.86 -23.34
N PHE A 329 12.46 20.56 -23.07
CA PHE A 329 13.62 19.76 -22.62
C PHE A 329 13.90 18.53 -23.50
N GLY A 330 13.05 18.23 -24.50
CA GLY A 330 13.17 17.08 -25.37
C GLY A 330 12.34 15.87 -24.91
N ALA A 331 11.94 15.04 -25.86
CA ALA A 331 11.09 13.86 -25.60
C ALA A 331 11.85 12.76 -24.85
N GLU A 332 13.17 12.67 -25.03
CA GLU A 332 14.05 11.69 -24.41
C GLU A 332 14.09 11.80 -22.87
N TRP A 333 13.89 13.00 -22.34
CA TRP A 333 13.87 13.25 -20.89
C TRP A 333 12.49 13.04 -20.24
N TRP A 334 11.43 12.93 -21.04
CA TRP A 334 10.07 12.80 -20.51
C TRP A 334 9.88 11.59 -19.60
N PRO A 335 10.40 10.38 -19.87
CA PRO A 335 10.31 9.25 -18.97
C PRO A 335 10.95 9.52 -17.59
N LEU A 336 12.07 10.24 -17.55
CA LEU A 336 12.73 10.63 -16.30
C LEU A 336 11.85 11.62 -15.52
N TYR A 337 11.25 12.63 -16.18
CA TYR A 337 10.30 13.55 -15.53
C TYR A 337 9.10 12.81 -14.95
N VAL A 338 8.53 11.86 -15.70
CA VAL A 338 7.43 11.02 -15.22
C VAL A 338 7.84 10.24 -13.98
N TRP A 339 9.01 9.63 -13.98
CA TRP A 339 9.48 8.84 -12.84
C TRP A 339 9.74 9.71 -11.61
N VAL A 340 10.47 10.82 -11.77
CA VAL A 340 10.80 11.75 -10.67
C VAL A 340 9.53 12.40 -10.11
N ALA A 341 8.64 12.92 -10.97
CA ALA A 341 7.39 13.50 -10.53
C ALA A 341 6.52 12.48 -9.81
N SER A 342 6.43 11.23 -10.32
CA SER A 342 5.70 10.16 -9.64
C SER A 342 6.30 9.84 -8.27
N PHE A 343 7.63 9.77 -8.16
CA PHE A 343 8.32 9.51 -6.91
C PHE A 343 8.03 10.59 -5.86
N VAL A 344 8.13 11.87 -6.24
CA VAL A 344 7.83 13.02 -5.37
C VAL A 344 6.34 13.02 -4.99
N GLY A 345 5.45 12.81 -5.96
CA GLY A 345 4.01 12.81 -5.73
C GLY A 345 3.56 11.72 -4.77
N ILE A 346 4.05 10.48 -4.97
CA ILE A 346 3.74 9.34 -4.11
C ILE A 346 4.33 9.54 -2.71
N SER A 347 5.56 10.07 -2.61
CA SER A 347 6.17 10.41 -1.31
C SER A 347 5.28 11.38 -0.53
N GLY A 348 4.76 12.41 -1.18
CA GLY A 348 3.84 13.36 -0.59
C GLY A 348 2.54 12.70 -0.11
N PHE A 349 1.88 11.88 -0.94
CA PHE A 349 0.67 11.14 -0.54
C PHE A 349 0.94 10.14 0.58
N ALA A 350 2.08 9.45 0.57
CA ALA A 350 2.44 8.53 1.65
C ALA A 350 2.61 9.26 2.99
N VAL A 351 3.17 10.49 2.98
CA VAL A 351 3.22 11.37 4.16
C VAL A 351 1.80 11.79 4.61
N LEU A 352 0.90 12.12 3.68
CA LEU A 352 -0.50 12.45 4.00
C LEU A 352 -1.21 11.27 4.67
N PHE A 353 -0.90 10.04 4.27
CA PHE A 353 -1.44 8.80 4.87
C PHE A 353 -0.71 8.38 6.15
N ASN A 354 0.20 9.21 6.65
CA ASN A 354 0.99 8.94 7.85
C ASN A 354 1.79 7.62 7.77
N CYS A 355 2.39 7.36 6.61
CA CYS A 355 3.29 6.23 6.41
C CYS A 355 4.63 6.42 7.13
N SER A 356 5.24 5.35 7.62
CA SER A 356 6.62 5.41 8.13
C SER A 356 7.61 5.74 7.00
N HIS A 357 8.79 6.28 7.31
CA HIS A 357 9.78 6.68 6.30
C HIS A 357 10.15 5.53 5.34
N ARG A 358 10.23 4.30 5.85
CA ARG A 358 10.48 3.10 5.03
C ARG A 358 9.34 2.84 4.04
N MET A 359 8.09 2.97 4.49
CA MET A 359 6.94 2.85 3.60
C MET A 359 6.91 3.94 2.55
N VAL A 360 7.24 5.20 2.92
CA VAL A 360 7.29 6.33 1.97
C VAL A 360 8.24 6.01 0.83
N LEU A 361 9.49 5.64 1.12
CA LEU A 361 10.50 5.34 0.10
C LEU A 361 10.11 4.15 -0.78
N LEU A 362 9.65 3.05 -0.17
CA LEU A 362 9.26 1.85 -0.91
C LEU A 362 8.03 2.07 -1.78
N SER A 363 7.01 2.79 -1.25
CA SER A 363 5.82 3.14 -2.03
C SER A 363 6.17 4.07 -3.19
N ALA A 364 7.03 5.05 -2.95
CA ALA A 364 7.45 6.01 -3.97
C ALA A 364 8.22 5.33 -5.10
N ALA A 365 9.21 4.48 -4.78
CA ALA A 365 9.99 3.76 -5.80
C ALA A 365 9.10 2.78 -6.59
N THR A 366 8.30 1.96 -5.90
CA THR A 366 7.41 0.99 -6.53
C THR A 366 6.35 1.67 -7.40
N GLY A 367 5.73 2.72 -6.88
CA GLY A 367 4.67 3.42 -7.57
C GLY A 367 5.18 4.29 -8.73
N ALA A 368 6.36 4.92 -8.59
CA ALA A 368 6.98 5.67 -9.69
C ALA A 368 7.30 4.75 -10.88
N THR A 369 7.83 3.55 -10.60
CA THR A 369 8.10 2.55 -11.65
C THR A 369 6.80 2.04 -12.27
N GLY A 370 5.76 1.73 -11.47
CA GLY A 370 4.46 1.31 -11.99
C GLY A 370 3.76 2.39 -12.82
N ASN A 371 3.86 3.67 -12.41
CA ASN A 371 3.31 4.77 -13.18
C ASN A 371 4.11 5.05 -14.45
N LEU A 372 5.43 4.86 -14.42
CA LEU A 372 6.26 4.93 -15.63
C LEU A 372 5.85 3.84 -16.64
N ILE A 373 5.64 2.60 -16.19
CA ILE A 373 5.13 1.50 -17.04
C ILE A 373 3.80 1.92 -17.69
N LYS A 374 2.85 2.49 -16.90
CA LYS A 374 1.61 3.03 -17.44
C LYS A 374 1.88 4.05 -18.55
N PHE A 375 2.75 5.05 -18.34
CA PHE A 375 3.04 6.08 -19.33
C PHE A 375 3.72 5.52 -20.58
N ILE A 376 4.63 4.56 -20.45
CA ILE A 376 5.25 3.87 -21.58
C ILE A 376 4.20 3.19 -22.48
N LEU A 377 3.16 2.62 -21.88
CA LEU A 377 2.11 1.91 -22.61
C LEU A 377 1.11 2.83 -23.29
N ILE A 378 0.84 4.02 -22.74
CA ILE A 378 -0.22 4.92 -23.21
C ILE A 378 0.29 6.14 -24.01
N ASP A 379 1.56 6.52 -23.84
CA ASP A 379 2.12 7.71 -24.48
C ASP A 379 2.93 7.32 -25.72
N ARG A 380 2.34 7.57 -26.89
CA ARG A 380 2.94 7.27 -28.20
C ARG A 380 4.32 7.92 -28.40
N SER A 381 4.60 9.02 -27.71
CA SER A 381 5.86 9.75 -27.82
C SER A 381 7.05 9.01 -27.18
N ILE A 382 6.80 8.01 -26.32
CA ILE A 382 7.86 7.29 -25.59
C ILE A 382 8.33 6.05 -26.38
N VAL A 383 7.41 5.13 -26.69
CA VAL A 383 7.73 3.82 -27.32
C VAL A 383 6.87 3.55 -28.57
N GLY A 384 5.98 4.48 -28.96
CA GLY A 384 5.10 4.30 -30.11
C GLY A 384 3.86 3.44 -29.85
N LEU A 385 3.66 2.96 -28.63
CA LEU A 385 2.42 2.32 -28.20
C LEU A 385 1.35 3.39 -27.94
N ASP A 386 0.10 3.04 -28.16
CA ASP A 386 -1.05 3.93 -27.97
C ASP A 386 -2.21 3.11 -27.36
N LEU A 387 -1.95 2.55 -26.18
CA LEU A 387 -2.94 1.72 -25.50
C LEU A 387 -3.92 2.58 -24.71
N PRO A 388 -5.16 2.13 -24.54
CA PRO A 388 -6.15 2.84 -23.73
C PRO A 388 -5.64 3.14 -22.32
N LEU A 389 -5.96 4.34 -21.80
CA LEU A 389 -5.51 4.83 -20.48
C LEU A 389 -5.82 3.84 -19.33
N GLN A 390 -7.01 3.24 -19.36
CA GLN A 390 -7.44 2.25 -18.37
C GLN A 390 -6.60 0.98 -18.40
N PHE A 391 -6.16 0.54 -19.58
CA PHE A 391 -5.31 -0.66 -19.71
C PHE A 391 -3.89 -0.40 -19.17
N GLY A 392 -3.31 0.76 -19.49
CA GLY A 392 -2.03 1.17 -18.94
C GLY A 392 -2.08 1.28 -17.41
N ALA A 393 -3.18 1.83 -16.86
CA ALA A 393 -3.39 1.94 -15.42
C ALA A 393 -3.56 0.56 -14.74
N PHE A 394 -4.27 -0.36 -15.40
CA PHE A 394 -4.41 -1.75 -14.95
C PHE A 394 -3.04 -2.46 -14.85
N ILE A 395 -2.23 -2.41 -15.89
CA ILE A 395 -0.89 -3.06 -15.91
C ILE A 395 0.04 -2.42 -14.88
N GLY A 396 0.06 -1.09 -14.77
CA GLY A 396 0.84 -0.38 -13.76
C GLY A 396 0.45 -0.78 -12.33
N ALA A 397 -0.84 -0.87 -12.06
CA ALA A 397 -1.36 -1.29 -10.75
C ALA A 397 -1.11 -2.79 -10.47
N LEU A 398 -1.22 -3.65 -11.47
CA LEU A 398 -0.85 -5.07 -11.38
C LEU A 398 0.62 -5.22 -10.98
N PHE A 399 1.53 -4.51 -11.66
CA PHE A 399 2.95 -4.46 -11.30
C PHE A 399 3.16 -4.02 -9.84
N ILE A 400 2.54 -2.90 -9.42
CA ILE A 400 2.62 -2.41 -8.03
C ILE A 400 2.15 -3.47 -7.04
N GLY A 401 1.03 -4.13 -7.32
CA GLY A 401 0.47 -5.18 -6.47
C GLY A 401 1.38 -6.40 -6.32
N LEU A 402 2.01 -6.84 -7.43
CA LEU A 402 2.97 -7.95 -7.44
C LEU A 402 4.24 -7.60 -6.65
N VAL A 403 4.83 -6.43 -6.90
CA VAL A 403 6.02 -5.95 -6.19
C VAL A 403 5.74 -5.80 -4.69
N ALA A 404 4.58 -5.22 -4.32
CA ALA A 404 4.16 -5.12 -2.93
C ALA A 404 4.00 -6.50 -2.27
N SER A 405 3.59 -7.51 -3.02
CA SER A 405 3.44 -8.89 -2.53
C SER A 405 4.78 -9.56 -2.23
N VAL A 406 5.84 -9.19 -2.94
CA VAL A 406 7.21 -9.70 -2.74
C VAL A 406 7.93 -8.94 -1.61
N ILE A 407 7.82 -7.61 -1.60
CA ILE A 407 8.59 -6.74 -0.69
C ILE A 407 7.98 -6.66 0.71
N ALA A 408 6.64 -6.59 0.83
CA ALA A 408 6.00 -6.34 2.12
C ALA A 408 6.19 -7.47 3.16
N PRO A 409 6.12 -8.79 2.83
CA PRO A 409 6.27 -9.86 3.82
C PRO A 409 7.65 -9.89 4.51
N PRO A 410 8.80 -9.84 3.81
CA PRO A 410 10.11 -9.86 4.46
C PRO A 410 10.36 -8.63 5.34
N MET A 411 9.70 -7.52 5.03
CA MET A 411 9.79 -6.29 5.82
C MET A 411 8.76 -6.20 6.94
N ARG A 412 7.91 -7.23 7.11
CA ARG A 412 6.80 -7.28 8.07
C ARG A 412 5.79 -6.14 7.91
N LEU A 413 5.71 -5.56 6.70
CA LEU A 413 4.75 -4.49 6.37
C LEU A 413 3.40 -5.07 5.92
N PRO A 414 2.28 -4.37 6.17
CA PRO A 414 1.02 -4.69 5.51
C PRO A 414 1.11 -4.38 4.01
N ARG A 415 0.74 -5.30 3.12
CA ARG A 415 0.79 -5.07 1.66
C ARG A 415 0.01 -3.82 1.24
N ILE A 416 -1.11 -3.52 1.92
CA ILE A 416 -1.97 -2.38 1.59
C ILE A 416 -1.29 -1.04 1.85
N THR A 417 -0.45 -0.94 2.88
CA THR A 417 0.26 0.29 3.20
C THR A 417 1.41 0.59 2.24
N LEU A 418 1.76 -0.37 1.38
CA LEU A 418 2.69 -0.20 0.28
C LEU A 418 1.94 0.01 -1.05
N SER A 419 1.00 -0.88 -1.41
CA SER A 419 0.35 -0.87 -2.72
C SER A 419 -0.59 0.32 -2.91
N VAL A 420 -1.35 0.73 -1.89
CA VAL A 420 -2.33 1.82 -2.02
C VAL A 420 -1.67 3.18 -2.23
N PRO A 421 -0.71 3.63 -1.39
CA PRO A 421 -0.01 4.88 -1.66
C PRO A 421 0.69 4.90 -3.02
N SER A 422 1.29 3.77 -3.43
CA SER A 422 1.94 3.62 -4.74
C SER A 422 1.01 3.86 -5.92
N SER A 423 -0.28 3.52 -5.80
CA SER A 423 -1.25 3.60 -6.89
C SER A 423 -1.98 4.95 -6.97
N VAL A 424 -1.91 5.78 -5.92
CA VAL A 424 -2.69 7.04 -5.84
C VAL A 424 -2.36 8.01 -6.97
N ILE A 425 -1.11 8.06 -7.41
CA ILE A 425 -0.65 8.94 -8.48
C ILE A 425 -1.29 8.63 -9.85
N MET A 426 -1.87 7.45 -10.02
CA MET A 426 -2.52 7.03 -11.26
C MET A 426 -3.98 7.47 -11.36
N ILE A 427 -4.56 8.01 -10.28
CA ILE A 427 -5.97 8.43 -10.24
C ILE A 427 -6.19 9.59 -11.21
N PRO A 428 -7.23 9.54 -12.07
CA PRO A 428 -7.48 10.54 -13.10
C PRO A 428 -8.23 11.76 -12.55
N GLY A 429 -7.62 12.48 -11.59
CA GLY A 429 -8.28 13.60 -10.90
C GLY A 429 -8.71 14.74 -11.83
N THR A 430 -7.95 15.02 -12.87
CA THR A 430 -8.30 16.03 -13.88
C THR A 430 -9.53 15.64 -14.69
N SER A 431 -9.68 14.36 -15.06
CA SER A 431 -10.88 13.87 -15.77
C SER A 431 -12.13 13.95 -14.86
N MET A 432 -11.99 13.65 -13.55
CA MET A 432 -13.08 13.82 -12.60
C MET A 432 -13.56 15.27 -12.50
N TYR A 433 -12.62 16.23 -12.51
CA TYR A 433 -12.99 17.65 -12.50
C TYR A 433 -13.63 18.08 -13.85
N ARG A 434 -13.05 17.67 -15.00
CA ARG A 434 -13.59 18.00 -16.32
C ARG A 434 -15.00 17.47 -16.52
N PHE A 435 -15.32 16.31 -15.98
CA PHE A 435 -16.68 15.78 -15.98
C PHE A 435 -17.68 16.80 -15.39
N ILE A 436 -17.42 17.30 -14.18
CA ILE A 436 -18.29 18.27 -13.51
C ILE A 436 -18.38 19.58 -14.32
N TYR A 437 -17.24 20.05 -14.84
CA TYR A 437 -17.21 21.26 -15.65
C TYR A 437 -18.08 21.13 -16.91
N PHE A 438 -17.87 20.10 -17.73
CA PHE A 438 -18.63 19.90 -18.97
C PHE A 438 -20.12 19.61 -18.73
N LEU A 439 -20.44 18.95 -17.61
CA LEU A 439 -21.84 18.76 -17.20
C LEU A 439 -22.55 20.11 -16.98
N ASN A 440 -21.86 21.07 -16.39
CA ASN A 440 -22.42 22.39 -16.11
C ASN A 440 -22.44 23.33 -17.32
N THR A 441 -21.55 23.15 -18.28
CA THR A 441 -21.58 23.89 -19.55
C THR A 441 -22.56 23.31 -20.56
N GLY A 442 -23.24 22.20 -20.22
CA GLY A 442 -24.24 21.55 -21.07
C GLY A 442 -23.65 20.62 -22.14
N ASP A 443 -22.33 20.44 -22.17
CA ASP A 443 -21.67 19.50 -23.09
C ASP A 443 -21.70 18.08 -22.51
N ILE A 444 -22.84 17.42 -22.67
CA ILE A 444 -23.07 16.06 -22.12
C ILE A 444 -22.12 15.04 -22.77
N GLY A 445 -21.71 15.24 -24.01
CA GLY A 445 -20.80 14.33 -24.72
C GLY A 445 -19.41 14.31 -24.06
N LEU A 446 -18.81 15.48 -23.85
CA LEU A 446 -17.51 15.61 -23.20
C LEU A 446 -17.61 15.24 -21.70
N ALA A 447 -18.71 15.57 -21.03
CA ALA A 447 -18.96 15.17 -19.65
C ALA A 447 -18.94 13.64 -19.53
N SER A 448 -19.75 12.93 -20.32
CA SER A 448 -19.85 11.47 -20.31
C SER A 448 -18.50 10.80 -20.61
N ARG A 449 -17.76 11.31 -21.59
CA ARG A 449 -16.43 10.80 -21.91
C ARG A 449 -15.47 10.90 -20.72
N ASN A 450 -15.38 12.08 -20.08
CA ASN A 450 -14.50 12.27 -18.92
C ASN A 450 -14.90 11.42 -17.71
N LEU A 451 -16.21 11.22 -17.48
CA LEU A 451 -16.72 10.32 -16.43
C LEU A 451 -16.34 8.87 -16.72
N MET A 452 -16.52 8.42 -17.96
CA MET A 452 -16.18 7.05 -18.38
C MET A 452 -14.68 6.80 -18.24
N ASP A 453 -13.84 7.70 -18.75
CA ASP A 453 -12.38 7.62 -18.63
C ASP A 453 -11.96 7.53 -17.16
N ALA A 454 -12.49 8.41 -16.30
CA ALA A 454 -12.19 8.40 -14.87
C ALA A 454 -12.62 7.09 -14.19
N SER A 455 -13.83 6.62 -14.47
CA SER A 455 -14.39 5.41 -13.87
C SER A 455 -13.61 4.16 -14.30
N LEU A 456 -13.34 4.02 -15.60
CA LEU A 456 -12.61 2.86 -16.13
C LEU A 456 -11.17 2.80 -15.64
N VAL A 457 -10.49 3.94 -15.49
CA VAL A 457 -9.14 3.99 -14.91
C VAL A 457 -9.15 3.54 -13.45
N VAL A 458 -10.10 4.03 -12.64
CA VAL A 458 -10.24 3.64 -11.24
C VAL A 458 -10.53 2.14 -11.10
N VAL A 459 -11.46 1.63 -11.92
CA VAL A 459 -11.76 0.17 -11.97
C VAL A 459 -10.54 -0.61 -12.44
N GLY A 460 -9.83 -0.14 -13.46
CA GLY A 460 -8.60 -0.76 -13.96
C GLY A 460 -7.53 -0.88 -12.87
N ILE A 461 -7.27 0.19 -12.11
CA ILE A 461 -6.33 0.16 -10.98
C ILE A 461 -6.78 -0.86 -9.92
N GLY A 462 -8.06 -0.81 -9.53
CA GLY A 462 -8.64 -1.73 -8.55
C GLY A 462 -8.52 -3.19 -8.98
N ALA A 463 -8.84 -3.49 -10.24
CA ALA A 463 -8.70 -4.81 -10.84
C ALA A 463 -7.25 -5.29 -10.87
N GLY A 464 -6.30 -4.43 -11.26
CA GLY A 464 -4.87 -4.75 -11.26
C GLY A 464 -4.37 -5.13 -9.86
N LEU A 465 -4.72 -4.34 -8.84
CA LEU A 465 -4.38 -4.64 -7.44
C LEU A 465 -5.06 -5.93 -6.94
N ALA A 466 -6.32 -6.18 -7.31
CA ALA A 466 -7.07 -7.37 -6.91
C ALA A 466 -6.49 -8.63 -7.55
N ILE A 467 -6.18 -8.60 -8.85
CA ILE A 467 -5.56 -9.73 -9.57
C ILE A 467 -4.17 -10.03 -9.02
N ALA A 468 -3.34 -9.00 -8.77
CA ALA A 468 -2.04 -9.19 -8.11
C ALA A 468 -2.20 -9.91 -6.76
N ARG A 469 -3.28 -9.59 -6.04
CA ARG A 469 -3.62 -10.24 -4.77
C ARG A 469 -4.05 -11.69 -4.97
N MET A 470 -4.91 -11.97 -5.95
CA MET A 470 -5.36 -13.34 -6.28
C MET A 470 -4.18 -14.23 -6.68
N LEU A 471 -3.24 -13.70 -7.45
CA LEU A 471 -2.05 -14.44 -7.88
C LEU A 471 -1.06 -14.73 -6.74
N THR A 472 -1.05 -13.94 -5.68
CA THR A 472 -0.02 -14.00 -4.62
C THR A 472 -0.53 -14.37 -3.24
N ASP A 473 -1.84 -14.47 -3.06
CA ASP A 473 -2.49 -14.80 -1.78
C ASP A 473 -3.59 -15.84 -1.99
N PRO A 474 -3.35 -17.11 -1.64
CA PRO A 474 -4.34 -18.19 -1.83
C PRO A 474 -5.69 -17.91 -1.17
N GLU A 475 -5.72 -17.15 -0.07
CA GLU A 475 -6.98 -16.76 0.57
C GLU A 475 -7.82 -15.80 -0.29
N TRP A 476 -7.23 -15.20 -1.33
CA TRP A 476 -7.94 -14.39 -2.31
C TRP A 476 -8.43 -15.18 -3.51
N LEU A 477 -7.72 -16.25 -3.88
CA LEU A 477 -8.04 -17.08 -5.04
C LEU A 477 -9.25 -17.99 -4.77
N TYR A 478 -9.36 -18.52 -3.53
CA TYR A 478 -10.40 -19.49 -3.20
C TYR A 478 -11.47 -18.89 -2.30
N ASP A 479 -12.72 -19.32 -2.48
CA ASP A 479 -13.81 -18.95 -1.58
C ASP A 479 -13.66 -19.67 -0.22
N ARG A 480 -13.93 -18.94 0.88
CA ARG A 480 -13.86 -19.47 2.26
C ARG A 480 -14.75 -20.69 2.52
N ARG A 481 -15.71 -20.95 1.64
CA ARG A 481 -16.66 -22.05 1.77
C ARG A 481 -16.07 -23.42 1.38
N HIS A 482 -14.87 -23.48 0.81
CA HIS A 482 -14.25 -24.74 0.41
C HIS A 482 -13.60 -25.43 1.62
N PRO A 483 -14.02 -26.69 1.99
CA PRO A 483 -13.50 -27.41 3.17
C PRO A 483 -11.98 -27.64 3.17
N GLN A 484 -11.36 -27.63 2.00
CA GLN A 484 -9.90 -27.83 1.83
C GLN A 484 -9.07 -26.65 2.34
N PHE A 485 -9.68 -25.50 2.66
CA PHE A 485 -8.99 -24.31 3.15
C PHE A 485 -8.58 -24.37 4.63
N HIS A 486 -9.13 -25.30 5.39
CA HIS A 486 -8.69 -25.53 6.78
C HIS A 486 -7.40 -26.37 6.86
N ARG A 487 -6.96 -26.95 5.75
CA ARG A 487 -5.70 -27.69 5.64
C ARG A 487 -4.59 -26.75 5.18
N GLY A 488 -3.86 -26.25 6.12
CA GLY A 488 -2.61 -25.46 6.09
C GLY A 488 -1.98 -25.13 4.73
N ASN A 489 -1.91 -23.84 4.45
CA ASN A 489 -1.20 -23.16 3.35
C ASN A 489 0.00 -23.94 2.78
N LEU A 490 -0.15 -24.64 1.67
CA LEU A 490 0.98 -25.26 0.95
C LEU A 490 2.05 -24.20 0.59
N ILE A 491 1.63 -23.03 0.11
CA ILE A 491 2.56 -21.94 -0.25
C ILE A 491 3.20 -21.29 1.01
N GLY A 492 2.48 -21.16 2.12
CA GLY A 492 3.06 -20.72 3.39
C GLY A 492 4.02 -21.76 3.99
N ARG A 493 3.85 -23.05 3.68
CA ARG A 493 4.80 -24.12 4.02
C ARG A 493 6.02 -24.05 3.12
N THR A 494 5.86 -23.87 1.81
CA THR A 494 6.99 -23.71 0.87
C THR A 494 7.78 -22.43 1.19
N GLN A 495 7.13 -21.32 1.52
CA GLN A 495 7.82 -20.10 1.95
C GLN A 495 8.49 -20.28 3.33
N ARG A 496 7.89 -21.01 4.26
CA ARG A 496 8.53 -21.35 5.55
C ARG A 496 9.66 -22.38 5.36
N ALA A 497 9.52 -23.34 4.47
CA ALA A 497 10.57 -24.27 4.12
C ALA A 497 11.76 -23.56 3.44
N ILE A 498 11.52 -22.61 2.55
CA ILE A 498 12.56 -21.78 1.93
C ILE A 498 13.23 -20.85 2.96
N LEU A 499 12.47 -20.28 3.89
CA LEU A 499 13.01 -19.47 5.00
C LEU A 499 13.77 -20.34 6.01
N GLY A 500 13.28 -21.55 6.28
CA GLY A 500 13.96 -22.56 7.10
C GLY A 500 15.27 -23.03 6.46
N MET A 501 15.28 -23.33 5.16
CA MET A 501 16.49 -23.67 4.41
C MET A 501 17.52 -22.54 4.39
N ARG A 502 17.06 -21.28 4.23
CA ARG A 502 17.96 -20.11 4.33
C ARG A 502 18.51 -19.88 5.73
N ALA A 503 17.73 -20.18 6.77
CA ALA A 503 18.19 -20.11 8.16
C ALA A 503 19.17 -21.25 8.47
N ALA A 504 18.90 -22.48 8.02
CA ALA A 504 19.78 -23.62 8.13
C ALA A 504 21.09 -23.41 7.35
N HIS A 505 21.04 -22.85 6.15
CA HIS A 505 22.24 -22.51 5.38
C HIS A 505 23.09 -21.44 6.08
N ARG A 506 22.48 -20.42 6.70
CA ARG A 506 23.21 -19.42 7.51
C ARG A 506 23.81 -20.03 8.77
N ALA A 507 23.09 -20.94 9.43
CA ALA A 507 23.59 -21.65 10.60
C ALA A 507 24.77 -22.58 10.24
N ALA A 508 24.65 -23.32 9.14
CA ALA A 508 25.73 -24.17 8.62
C ALA A 508 26.97 -23.34 8.24
N LYS A 509 26.79 -22.21 7.54
CA LYS A 509 27.90 -21.30 7.21
C LYS A 509 28.56 -20.71 8.46
N LYS A 510 27.79 -20.41 9.50
CA LYS A 510 28.33 -19.92 10.78
C LYS A 510 29.09 -21.04 11.53
N ALA A 511 28.57 -22.27 11.51
CA ALA A 511 29.24 -23.43 12.10
C ALA A 511 30.58 -23.75 11.41
N ILE A 512 30.61 -23.74 10.07
CA ILE A 512 31.84 -23.91 9.28
C ILE A 512 32.87 -22.82 9.61
N HIS A 513 32.42 -21.57 9.74
CA HIS A 513 33.32 -20.46 10.09
C HIS A 513 33.85 -20.58 11.54
N THR A 514 33.05 -21.13 12.45
CA THR A 514 33.46 -21.36 13.85
C THR A 514 34.44 -22.54 13.94
N ALA A 515 34.16 -23.62 13.22
CA ALA A 515 35.08 -24.77 13.10
C ALA A 515 36.41 -24.38 12.50
N ALA A 516 36.43 -23.63 11.37
CA ALA A 516 37.65 -23.13 10.75
C ALA A 516 38.46 -22.20 11.67
N ARG A 517 37.83 -21.42 12.54
CA ARG A 517 38.50 -20.62 13.58
C ARG A 517 39.09 -21.48 14.69
N HIS A 518 38.42 -22.54 15.07
CA HIS A 518 38.87 -23.48 16.10
C HIS A 518 40.10 -24.26 15.60
N ASP A 519 40.08 -24.72 14.33
CA ASP A 519 41.20 -25.42 13.71
C ASP A 519 42.41 -24.49 13.50
N ALA A 520 42.20 -23.23 13.09
CA ALA A 520 43.25 -22.24 12.99
C ALA A 520 43.87 -21.90 14.36
N HIS A 521 43.11 -21.95 15.45
CA HIS A 521 43.64 -21.76 16.81
C HIS A 521 44.45 -22.96 17.27
N LYS A 522 43.98 -24.19 16.97
CA LYS A 522 44.72 -25.43 17.24
C LYS A 522 46.06 -25.52 16.52
N ILE A 523 46.07 -25.17 15.23
CA ILE A 523 47.32 -25.14 14.42
C ILE A 523 48.27 -24.08 14.99
N LYS A 524 47.80 -22.97 15.50
CA LYS A 524 48.60 -21.92 16.10
C LYS A 524 49.17 -22.33 17.47
N GLU A 525 48.41 -23.10 18.28
CA GLU A 525 48.91 -23.70 19.54
C GLU A 525 49.93 -24.82 19.30
N GLU A 526 49.73 -25.66 18.26
CA GLU A 526 50.74 -26.70 17.90
C GLU A 526 52.05 -26.10 17.34
N GLN A 527 52.00 -24.93 16.68
CA GLN A 527 53.18 -24.21 16.22
C GLN A 527 53.90 -23.41 17.31
N THR A 528 53.23 -23.14 18.46
CA THR A 528 53.82 -22.39 19.60
C THR A 528 54.20 -23.24 20.80
N GLY A 529 53.98 -24.56 20.77
CA GLY A 529 54.44 -25.48 21.79
C GLY A 529 55.70 -26.26 21.37
N PRO A 530 56.56 -26.68 22.18
CA PRO A 530 57.45 -26.16 23.21
C PRO A 530 58.89 -25.99 22.75
N THR A 531 59.24 -24.92 22.09
CA THR A 531 60.64 -24.57 21.78
C THR A 531 61.24 -23.59 22.79
N GLN A 532 60.52 -23.18 23.82
CA GLN A 532 61.04 -22.27 24.87
C GLN A 532 61.59 -22.96 26.13
N HIS A 533 61.45 -24.27 26.29
CA HIS A 533 62.00 -24.97 27.46
C HIS A 533 63.37 -25.65 27.20
N ALA A 534 63.91 -25.60 26.00
CA ALA A 534 65.21 -26.21 25.67
C ALA A 534 66.39 -25.22 25.72
N ILE A 535 66.18 -23.93 25.87
CA ILE A 535 67.29 -22.93 25.84
C ILE A 535 67.70 -22.47 27.26
N SER A 536 67.02 -22.84 28.32
CA SER A 536 67.39 -22.45 29.70
C SER A 536 68.28 -23.49 30.43
N ARG A 537 68.73 -24.59 29.79
CA ARG A 537 69.60 -25.62 30.44
C ARG A 537 71.02 -25.65 29.87
N PHE A 538 71.46 -24.63 29.17
CA PHE A 538 72.87 -24.49 28.74
C PHE A 538 73.46 -23.12 29.07
N ARG A 539 73.22 -22.70 30.35
CA ARG A 539 74.03 -21.66 30.99
C ARG A 539 74.01 -21.94 32.48
N ASP A 540 74.82 -22.82 32.91
CA ASP A 540 75.68 -22.80 34.12
C ASP A 540 76.73 -23.87 33.98
#